data_f855d52915a66e3bca56ccbde42bbc82
#
_entry.id   f855d52915a66e3bca56ccbde42bbc82
#
_cell.length_a   1.000
_cell.length_b   1.000
_cell.length_c   1.000
_cell.angle_alpha   90.00
_cell.angle_beta   90.00
_cell.angle_gamma   90.00
#
_symmetry.space_group_name_H-M   'P 1'
#
loop_
_entity.id
_entity.type
_entity.pdbx_description
1 polymer ?
#
loop_
_entity_poly.entity_id
_entity_poly.type
_entity_poly.pdbx_seq_one_letter_code
_entity_poly.pdbx_strand_id
1 'polypeptide(L)'
;MINLLSAATSTPQHAFKTTELIGSLVHKLSPELINTINSLGVEQRYSTIENYPEFLRGERKHLTSSTTELGVGAIRRCIEEWGGDPTRIGLLVAATNTPDQMLPCLASEVIGKTHGLLSRSIRTVSMQSQGCSVLLKSIEVAQWYLAANPEKLAIVLMAESHTPYVAPLLRSEYYGYREMLRSKKEQRLEPDQFAQQRLDTTFVIQSMLFGDGAVALLVGREEGKPTFGPISHLTNDEPNDVNLLTMVANSSHPFLRGRPQYFMQPNVPARGAHYAVTTVKNVLQHPDSPVSDMAQVDDCLIHTGSKKILDGVCSQLDLRTDSSKVHGSYKVLQQYGNLSSASTGFMLAEKNGWTGPTIIVGFGVGFTASAGIMNYN
;
A
#
# COMPACT_ATOMS: atom_id res chain seq x y z
N MET A 1 -24.65 6.88 1.35
CA MET A 1 -23.43 6.78 0.49
C MET A 1 -22.70 8.11 0.56
N ILE A 2 -21.41 8.12 0.29
CA ILE A 2 -20.56 9.32 0.25
C ILE A 2 -19.84 9.41 -1.09
N ASN A 3 -19.44 10.61 -1.46
CA ASN A 3 -18.82 10.92 -2.74
C ASN A 3 -17.35 11.27 -2.56
N LEU A 4 -16.52 10.96 -3.56
CA LEU A 4 -15.16 11.44 -3.67
C LEU A 4 -15.15 12.83 -4.27
N LEU A 5 -14.74 13.84 -3.51
CA LEU A 5 -14.74 15.23 -3.92
C LEU A 5 -13.40 15.69 -4.50
N SER A 6 -12.30 15.18 -3.92
CA SER A 6 -10.93 15.45 -4.36
C SER A 6 -10.02 14.31 -3.91
N ALA A 7 -8.93 14.11 -4.62
CA ALA A 7 -7.89 13.15 -4.28
C ALA A 7 -6.53 13.66 -4.74
N ALA A 8 -5.57 13.77 -3.82
CA ALA A 8 -4.22 14.24 -4.16
C ALA A 8 -3.13 13.40 -3.50
N THR A 9 -2.00 13.30 -4.18
CA THR A 9 -0.84 12.51 -3.73
C THR A 9 0.31 13.40 -3.29
N SER A 10 1.20 12.84 -2.48
CA SER A 10 2.49 13.43 -2.14
C SER A 10 3.56 12.33 -2.18
N THR A 11 4.64 12.57 -2.92
CA THR A 11 5.81 11.70 -2.99
C THR A 11 7.04 12.42 -2.45
N PRO A 12 8.05 11.70 -1.96
CA PRO A 12 9.37 12.27 -1.74
C PRO A 12 9.94 12.90 -3.01
N GLN A 13 10.96 13.73 -2.84
CA GLN A 13 11.63 14.39 -3.96
C GLN A 13 12.48 13.42 -4.79
N HIS A 14 13.04 12.37 -4.15
CA HIS A 14 14.01 11.47 -4.77
C HIS A 14 13.32 10.20 -5.30
N ALA A 15 13.56 9.91 -6.58
CA ALA A 15 13.13 8.69 -7.25
C ALA A 15 14.34 7.88 -7.71
N PHE A 16 14.27 6.55 -7.58
CA PHE A 16 15.35 5.63 -7.92
C PHE A 16 14.85 4.53 -8.86
N LYS A 17 15.55 4.32 -9.97
CA LYS A 17 15.25 3.24 -10.91
C LYS A 17 15.69 1.89 -10.34
N THR A 18 14.93 0.84 -10.60
CA THR A 18 15.28 -0.53 -10.20
C THR A 18 16.62 -0.96 -10.80
N THR A 19 16.89 -0.57 -12.04
CA THR A 19 18.18 -0.86 -12.72
C THR A 19 19.37 -0.19 -12.04
N GLU A 20 19.20 1.02 -11.53
CA GLU A 20 20.22 1.75 -10.76
C GLU A 20 20.52 1.02 -9.44
N LEU A 21 19.50 0.64 -8.70
CA LEU A 21 19.65 -0.09 -7.44
C LEU A 21 20.30 -1.47 -7.65
N ILE A 22 19.87 -2.22 -8.68
CA ILE A 22 20.53 -3.47 -9.05
C ILE A 22 22.01 -3.21 -9.39
N GLY A 23 22.30 -2.21 -10.22
CA GLY A 23 23.68 -1.85 -10.60
C GLY A 23 24.57 -1.55 -9.40
N SER A 24 24.04 -0.84 -8.40
CA SER A 24 24.76 -0.51 -7.17
C SER A 24 25.09 -1.73 -6.29
N LEU A 25 24.37 -2.85 -6.47
CA LEU A 25 24.44 -4.07 -5.68
C LEU A 25 24.80 -5.31 -6.49
N VAL A 26 25.11 -5.18 -7.78
CA VAL A 26 25.26 -6.30 -8.73
C VAL A 26 26.23 -7.38 -8.25
N HIS A 27 27.32 -6.98 -7.57
CA HIS A 27 28.31 -7.93 -7.03
C HIS A 27 27.83 -8.72 -5.82
N LYS A 28 26.67 -8.37 -5.25
CA LYS A 28 26.07 -9.03 -4.08
C LYS A 28 24.84 -9.88 -4.42
N LEU A 29 24.25 -9.67 -5.59
CA LEU A 29 22.99 -10.30 -5.97
C LEU A 29 23.23 -11.47 -6.91
N SER A 30 22.70 -12.66 -6.59
CA SER A 30 22.76 -13.78 -7.52
C SER A 30 21.92 -13.51 -8.78
N PRO A 31 22.22 -14.17 -9.91
CA PRO A 31 21.43 -14.03 -11.15
C PRO A 31 19.94 -14.38 -10.97
N GLU A 32 19.63 -15.39 -10.16
CA GLU A 32 18.23 -15.75 -9.86
C GLU A 32 17.52 -14.64 -9.08
N LEU A 33 18.21 -14.03 -8.12
CA LEU A 33 17.62 -12.93 -7.34
C LEU A 33 17.42 -11.69 -8.19
N ILE A 34 18.36 -11.34 -9.09
CA ILE A 34 18.19 -10.27 -10.08
C ILE A 34 16.95 -10.53 -10.96
N ASN A 35 16.78 -11.76 -11.47
CA ASN A 35 15.61 -12.13 -12.24
C ASN A 35 14.32 -12.00 -11.43
N THR A 36 14.36 -12.38 -10.15
CA THR A 36 13.23 -12.20 -9.22
C THR A 36 12.88 -10.72 -9.05
N ILE A 37 13.87 -9.86 -8.83
CA ILE A 37 13.68 -8.40 -8.70
C ILE A 37 13.05 -7.82 -9.99
N ASN A 38 13.58 -8.17 -11.16
CA ASN A 38 13.03 -7.72 -12.44
C ASN A 38 11.58 -8.17 -12.65
N SER A 39 11.19 -9.33 -12.11
CA SER A 39 9.83 -9.85 -12.18
C SER A 39 8.84 -9.19 -11.22
N LEU A 40 9.28 -8.32 -10.29
CA LEU A 40 8.39 -7.60 -9.38
C LEU A 40 7.49 -6.60 -10.09
N GLY A 41 7.92 -6.09 -11.25
CA GLY A 41 7.16 -5.14 -12.06
C GLY A 41 7.37 -3.67 -11.65
N VAL A 42 8.41 -3.38 -10.87
CA VAL A 42 8.74 -2.02 -10.42
C VAL A 42 9.88 -1.47 -11.25
N GLU A 43 9.64 -0.39 -11.97
CA GLU A 43 10.68 0.30 -12.77
C GLU A 43 11.40 1.37 -11.95
N GLN A 44 10.63 2.10 -11.15
CA GLN A 44 11.17 3.09 -10.20
C GLN A 44 10.34 3.13 -8.91
N ARG A 45 10.89 3.75 -7.90
CA ARG A 45 10.24 4.08 -6.63
C ARG A 45 10.72 5.40 -6.09
N TYR A 46 9.87 6.04 -5.30
CA TYR A 46 10.25 7.22 -4.51
C TYR A 46 10.73 6.79 -3.13
N SER A 47 11.68 7.54 -2.58
CA SER A 47 12.27 7.27 -1.26
C SER A 47 12.44 8.56 -0.46
N THR A 48 12.08 8.49 0.81
CA THR A 48 12.41 9.53 1.79
C THR A 48 13.89 9.55 2.16
N ILE A 49 14.69 8.57 1.71
CA ILE A 49 16.15 8.54 1.83
C ILE A 49 16.75 9.07 0.53
N GLU A 50 17.42 10.22 0.56
CA GLU A 50 18.04 10.83 -0.62
C GLU A 50 19.22 10.04 -1.17
N ASN A 51 19.99 9.36 -0.30
CA ASN A 51 21.12 8.52 -0.66
C ASN A 51 20.77 7.02 -0.60
N TYR A 52 19.62 6.63 -1.16
CA TYR A 52 19.08 5.28 -0.99
C TYR A 52 20.02 4.16 -1.51
N PRO A 53 20.67 4.26 -2.69
CA PRO A 53 21.67 3.28 -3.15
C PRO A 53 22.87 3.15 -2.20
N GLU A 54 23.39 4.26 -1.68
CA GLU A 54 24.51 4.31 -0.74
C GLU A 54 24.11 3.71 0.60
N PHE A 55 22.92 4.05 1.07
CA PHE A 55 22.34 3.46 2.29
C PHE A 55 22.22 1.94 2.17
N LEU A 56 21.76 1.41 1.05
CA LEU A 56 21.70 -0.04 0.84
C LEU A 56 23.09 -0.70 0.87
N ARG A 57 24.14 0.01 0.49
CA ARG A 57 25.53 -0.46 0.60
C ARG A 57 26.14 -0.33 2.00
N GLY A 58 25.45 0.35 2.92
CA GLY A 58 25.87 0.45 4.32
C GLY A 58 26.20 1.86 4.81
N GLU A 59 26.02 2.87 3.98
CA GLU A 59 26.16 4.25 4.44
C GLU A 59 25.01 4.67 5.37
N ARG A 60 25.22 5.73 6.12
CA ARG A 60 24.17 6.31 6.96
C ARG A 60 23.06 6.85 6.08
N LYS A 61 21.80 6.55 6.42
CA LYS A 61 20.65 7.12 5.70
C LYS A 61 20.48 8.61 5.98
N HIS A 62 20.23 9.37 4.91
CA HIS A 62 19.87 10.78 4.96
C HIS A 62 18.39 10.94 4.63
N LEU A 63 17.58 11.29 5.62
CA LEU A 63 16.14 11.47 5.45
C LEU A 63 15.83 12.89 5.03
N THR A 64 15.02 13.06 3.98
CA THR A 64 14.55 14.37 3.47
C THR A 64 13.12 14.67 3.83
N SER A 65 12.35 13.66 4.21
CA SER A 65 10.97 13.80 4.65
C SER A 65 10.56 12.63 5.55
N SER A 66 9.44 12.78 6.23
CA SER A 66 8.84 11.76 7.09
C SER A 66 7.47 11.32 6.55
N THR A 67 6.94 10.21 7.06
CA THR A 67 5.58 9.73 6.78
C THR A 67 4.53 10.82 7.06
N THR A 68 4.67 11.52 8.18
CA THR A 68 3.79 12.62 8.56
C THR A 68 3.87 13.80 7.58
N GLU A 69 5.07 14.18 7.13
CA GLU A 69 5.25 15.29 6.18
C GLU A 69 4.67 14.97 4.81
N LEU A 70 4.82 13.75 4.33
CA LEU A 70 4.14 13.28 3.11
C LEU A 70 2.62 13.38 3.27
N GLY A 71 2.08 12.94 4.41
CA GLY A 71 0.65 13.04 4.71
C GLY A 71 0.14 14.47 4.73
N VAL A 72 0.86 15.40 5.35
CA VAL A 72 0.52 16.83 5.36
C VAL A 72 0.55 17.41 3.94
N GLY A 73 1.55 17.04 3.13
CA GLY A 73 1.65 17.44 1.73
C GLY A 73 0.46 16.97 0.90
N ALA A 74 0.03 15.73 1.05
CA ALA A 74 -1.13 15.19 0.36
C ALA A 74 -2.43 15.91 0.77
N ILE A 75 -2.63 16.15 2.07
CA ILE A 75 -3.81 16.89 2.57
C ILE A 75 -3.85 18.30 2.01
N ARG A 76 -2.74 19.03 2.05
CA ARG A 76 -2.65 20.39 1.52
C ARG A 76 -3.08 20.45 0.06
N ARG A 77 -2.48 19.62 -0.79
CA ARG A 77 -2.83 19.54 -2.22
C ARG A 77 -4.29 19.16 -2.43
N CYS A 78 -4.80 18.18 -1.68
CA CYS A 78 -6.18 17.73 -1.79
C CYS A 78 -7.19 18.85 -1.48
N ILE A 79 -6.91 19.68 -0.47
CA ILE A 79 -7.75 20.83 -0.11
C ILE A 79 -7.61 21.97 -1.15
N GLU A 80 -6.39 22.24 -1.63
CA GLU A 80 -6.12 23.23 -2.66
C GLU A 80 -6.83 22.87 -3.97
N GLU A 81 -6.76 21.64 -4.42
CA GLU A 81 -7.43 21.16 -5.63
C GLU A 81 -8.96 21.15 -5.51
N TRP A 82 -9.49 20.87 -4.30
CA TRP A 82 -10.92 20.97 -4.03
C TRP A 82 -11.41 22.43 -4.07
N GLY A 83 -10.64 23.39 -3.53
CA GLY A 83 -10.89 24.82 -3.56
C GLY A 83 -12.04 25.33 -2.69
N GLY A 84 -12.62 24.47 -1.84
CA GLY A 84 -13.73 24.83 -0.94
C GLY A 84 -13.28 25.25 0.46
N ASP A 85 -14.24 25.47 1.35
CA ASP A 85 -14.00 25.93 2.73
C ASP A 85 -13.51 24.80 3.65
N PRO A 86 -12.23 24.79 4.11
CA PRO A 86 -11.69 23.75 4.97
C PRO A 86 -12.38 23.64 6.34
N THR A 87 -13.13 24.66 6.78
CA THR A 87 -13.87 24.62 8.07
C THR A 87 -15.01 23.59 8.07
N ARG A 88 -15.43 23.15 6.89
CA ARG A 88 -16.38 22.04 6.72
C ARG A 88 -15.77 20.68 7.06
N ILE A 89 -14.44 20.54 7.08
CA ILE A 89 -13.78 19.28 7.39
C ILE A 89 -13.91 19.00 8.88
N GLY A 90 -14.65 17.96 9.23
CA GLY A 90 -14.98 17.61 10.61
C GLY A 90 -14.32 16.31 11.10
N LEU A 91 -13.74 15.53 10.17
CA LEU A 91 -13.07 14.26 10.48
C LEU A 91 -11.76 14.11 9.68
N LEU A 92 -10.72 13.62 10.34
CA LEU A 92 -9.52 13.05 9.75
C LEU A 92 -9.41 11.58 10.13
N VAL A 93 -9.48 10.68 9.13
CA VAL A 93 -9.09 9.26 9.28
C VAL A 93 -7.71 9.09 8.67
N ALA A 94 -6.70 8.83 9.47
CA ALA A 94 -5.32 8.68 9.03
C ALA A 94 -4.81 7.26 9.25
N ALA A 95 -4.28 6.63 8.22
CA ALA A 95 -3.77 5.27 8.28
C ALA A 95 -2.31 5.20 7.82
N THR A 96 -1.55 4.31 8.48
CA THR A 96 -0.17 3.96 8.13
C THR A 96 0.20 2.60 8.68
N ASN A 97 1.09 1.90 7.98
CA ASN A 97 1.81 0.72 8.48
C ASN A 97 3.27 1.08 8.85
N THR A 98 3.70 2.29 8.54
CA THR A 98 5.08 2.79 8.70
C THR A 98 5.09 4.15 9.40
N PRO A 99 4.60 4.23 10.65
CA PRO A 99 4.58 5.48 11.40
C PRO A 99 6.00 5.97 11.69
N ASP A 100 6.20 7.30 11.72
CA ASP A 100 7.49 7.88 12.11
C ASP A 100 7.87 7.49 13.55
N GLN A 101 6.88 7.30 14.40
CA GLN A 101 7.02 6.88 15.79
C GLN A 101 5.77 6.14 16.29
N MET A 102 5.94 5.38 17.37
CA MET A 102 4.83 4.62 17.97
C MET A 102 3.78 5.54 18.61
N LEU A 103 4.21 6.62 19.23
CA LEU A 103 3.38 7.65 19.90
C LEU A 103 4.02 9.03 19.70
N PRO A 104 3.21 10.05 19.39
CA PRO A 104 1.77 10.01 19.13
C PRO A 104 1.41 9.32 17.82
N CYS A 105 0.11 9.07 17.59
CA CYS A 105 -0.36 8.46 16.34
C CYS A 105 -0.32 9.46 15.17
N LEU A 106 -0.31 8.94 13.93
CA LEU A 106 -0.22 9.72 12.69
C LEU A 106 -1.24 10.87 12.63
N ALA A 107 -2.52 10.62 12.99
CA ALA A 107 -3.54 11.66 12.95
C ALA A 107 -3.19 12.86 13.85
N SER A 108 -2.66 12.61 15.05
CA SER A 108 -2.25 13.67 15.98
C SER A 108 -1.05 14.47 15.45
N GLU A 109 -0.06 13.78 14.87
CA GLU A 109 1.11 14.42 14.25
C GLU A 109 0.73 15.30 13.07
N VAL A 110 -0.15 14.79 12.19
CA VAL A 110 -0.68 15.54 11.03
C VAL A 110 -1.39 16.81 11.48
N ILE A 111 -2.32 16.74 12.45
CA ILE A 111 -2.97 17.93 12.99
C ILE A 111 -1.95 18.92 13.56
N GLY A 112 -0.92 18.41 14.25
CA GLY A 112 0.18 19.23 14.78
C GLY A 112 0.91 20.02 13.69
N LYS A 113 1.15 19.40 12.52
CA LYS A 113 1.95 19.95 11.41
C LYS A 113 1.14 20.68 10.32
N THR A 114 -0.20 20.63 10.34
CA THR A 114 -1.01 21.31 9.33
C THR A 114 -1.08 22.85 9.48
N HIS A 115 -0.52 23.41 10.55
CA HIS A 115 -0.38 24.88 10.75
C HIS A 115 -1.66 25.69 10.48
N GLY A 116 -2.81 25.21 10.97
CA GLY A 116 -4.10 25.90 10.84
C GLY A 116 -4.89 25.56 9.56
N LEU A 117 -4.37 24.77 8.65
CA LEU A 117 -5.10 24.27 7.49
C LEU A 117 -6.32 23.41 7.92
N LEU A 118 -6.13 22.58 8.96
CA LEU A 118 -7.20 21.84 9.60
C LEU A 118 -7.47 22.40 11.00
N SER A 119 -8.74 22.45 11.39
CA SER A 119 -9.13 22.86 12.74
C SER A 119 -8.56 21.90 13.77
N ARG A 120 -8.05 22.42 14.90
CA ARG A 120 -7.57 21.62 16.01
C ARG A 120 -8.67 20.87 16.76
N SER A 121 -9.93 21.20 16.50
CA SER A 121 -11.11 20.58 17.12
C SER A 121 -11.76 19.53 16.24
N ILE A 122 -11.23 19.18 15.06
CA ILE A 122 -11.78 18.10 14.25
C ILE A 122 -11.61 16.77 14.95
N ARG A 123 -12.52 15.83 14.66
CA ARG A 123 -12.37 14.45 15.14
C ARG A 123 -11.24 13.77 14.40
N THR A 124 -10.49 12.92 15.10
CA THR A 124 -9.40 12.14 14.52
C THR A 124 -9.58 10.66 14.80
N VAL A 125 -9.32 9.84 13.78
CA VAL A 125 -9.21 8.37 13.90
C VAL A 125 -7.89 7.97 13.29
N SER A 126 -7.07 7.24 14.02
CA SER A 126 -5.82 6.69 13.48
C SER A 126 -5.93 5.18 13.33
N MET A 127 -5.67 4.67 12.12
CA MET A 127 -5.75 3.26 11.77
C MET A 127 -4.34 2.76 11.43
N GLN A 128 -3.57 2.39 12.46
CA GLN A 128 -2.20 1.89 12.29
C GLN A 128 -2.20 0.36 12.21
N SER A 129 -1.25 -0.18 11.43
CA SER A 129 -0.99 -1.63 11.33
C SER A 129 -2.19 -2.45 10.83
N GLN A 130 -3.01 -1.87 9.95
CA GLN A 130 -4.18 -2.53 9.36
C GLN A 130 -3.89 -3.17 7.99
N GLY A 131 -2.63 -3.15 7.55
CA GLY A 131 -2.22 -3.67 6.24
C GLY A 131 -2.70 -2.82 5.06
N CYS A 132 -2.52 -3.37 3.84
CA CYS A 132 -2.77 -2.63 2.60
C CYS A 132 -4.26 -2.54 2.22
N SER A 133 -5.16 -3.19 2.95
CA SER A 133 -6.62 -3.15 2.73
C SER A 133 -7.34 -1.99 3.44
N VAL A 134 -6.62 -1.17 4.20
CA VAL A 134 -7.19 -0.21 5.15
C VAL A 134 -7.93 0.96 4.50
N LEU A 135 -7.68 1.28 3.22
CA LEU A 135 -8.34 2.42 2.54
C LEU A 135 -9.87 2.32 2.63
N LEU A 136 -10.45 1.20 2.21
CA LEU A 136 -11.91 1.03 2.21
C LEU A 136 -12.50 0.95 3.62
N LYS A 137 -11.78 0.39 4.59
CA LYS A 137 -12.16 0.45 6.01
C LYS A 137 -12.21 1.90 6.51
N SER A 138 -11.26 2.72 6.09
CA SER A 138 -11.22 4.16 6.42
C SER A 138 -12.35 4.94 5.77
N ILE A 139 -12.74 4.57 4.54
CA ILE A 139 -13.92 5.12 3.86
C ILE A 139 -15.20 4.79 4.64
N GLU A 140 -15.37 3.57 5.15
CA GLU A 140 -16.54 3.22 5.99
C GLU A 140 -16.60 4.03 7.29
N VAL A 141 -15.47 4.24 7.95
CA VAL A 141 -15.40 5.12 9.14
C VAL A 141 -15.87 6.54 8.78
N ALA A 142 -15.45 7.05 7.63
CA ALA A 142 -15.91 8.34 7.13
C ALA A 142 -17.41 8.31 6.81
N GLN A 143 -17.94 7.24 6.22
CA GLN A 143 -19.38 7.05 5.95
C GLN A 143 -20.21 7.12 7.24
N TRP A 144 -19.78 6.42 8.30
CA TRP A 144 -20.48 6.44 9.60
C TRP A 144 -20.50 7.83 10.23
N TYR A 145 -19.37 8.54 10.18
CA TYR A 145 -19.28 9.92 10.66
C TYR A 145 -20.23 10.85 9.87
N LEU A 146 -20.18 10.79 8.54
CA LEU A 146 -20.98 11.64 7.65
C LEU A 146 -22.47 11.27 7.63
N ALA A 147 -22.85 10.07 8.09
CA ALA A 147 -24.24 9.72 8.32
C ALA A 147 -24.88 10.56 9.44
N ALA A 148 -24.09 10.86 10.48
CA ALA A 148 -24.50 11.68 11.61
C ALA A 148 -24.20 13.19 11.42
N ASN A 149 -23.37 13.57 10.44
CA ASN A 149 -22.92 14.94 10.18
C ASN A 149 -22.92 15.21 8.66
N PRO A 150 -24.12 15.23 8.02
CA PRO A 150 -24.22 15.24 6.56
C PRO A 150 -23.69 16.51 5.88
N GLU A 151 -23.60 17.63 6.61
CA GLU A 151 -23.06 18.92 6.15
C GLU A 151 -21.53 19.00 6.23
N LYS A 152 -20.89 18.06 6.95
CA LYS A 152 -19.45 18.02 7.12
C LYS A 152 -18.77 17.23 6.00
N LEU A 153 -17.44 17.36 5.98
CA LEU A 153 -16.55 16.59 5.11
C LEU A 153 -15.58 15.77 5.97
N ALA A 154 -15.00 14.74 5.36
CA ALA A 154 -13.96 13.95 5.99
C ALA A 154 -12.73 13.83 5.07
N ILE A 155 -11.54 13.85 5.65
CA ILE A 155 -10.30 13.47 4.98
C ILE A 155 -9.97 12.02 5.36
N VAL A 156 -9.68 11.22 4.35
CA VAL A 156 -9.10 9.88 4.47
C VAL A 156 -7.68 9.94 3.95
N LEU A 157 -6.72 9.76 4.85
CA LEU A 157 -5.28 9.85 4.57
C LEU A 157 -4.64 8.47 4.69
N MET A 158 -3.91 8.06 3.65
CA MET A 158 -2.95 6.95 3.68
C MET A 158 -1.55 7.52 3.50
N ALA A 159 -0.62 7.28 4.43
CA ALA A 159 0.75 7.76 4.34
C ALA A 159 1.73 6.64 4.70
N GLU A 160 2.70 6.38 3.82
CA GLU A 160 3.63 5.27 3.97
C GLU A 160 5.06 5.67 3.59
N SER A 161 6.02 5.27 4.41
CA SER A 161 7.44 5.40 4.15
C SER A 161 8.13 4.07 4.47
N HIS A 162 8.20 3.18 3.51
CA HIS A 162 8.78 1.84 3.69
C HIS A 162 10.30 1.83 3.57
N THR A 163 10.88 2.72 2.76
CA THR A 163 12.34 2.71 2.51
C THR A 163 13.16 2.95 3.78
N PRO A 164 12.76 3.76 4.78
CA PRO A 164 13.48 3.87 6.04
C PRO A 164 13.44 2.62 6.92
N TYR A 165 12.48 1.71 6.67
CA TYR A 165 12.31 0.48 7.46
C TYR A 165 13.17 -0.68 6.93
N VAL A 166 13.74 -0.58 5.73
CA VAL A 166 14.68 -1.60 5.24
C VAL A 166 16.03 -1.49 5.94
N ALA A 167 16.80 -2.58 5.93
CA ALA A 167 18.15 -2.62 6.47
C ALA A 167 19.19 -2.49 5.35
N PRO A 168 20.39 -1.96 5.63
CA PRO A 168 21.51 -2.05 4.70
C PRO A 168 21.83 -3.50 4.35
N LEU A 169 22.21 -3.74 3.11
CA LEU A 169 22.54 -5.06 2.56
C LEU A 169 24.04 -5.32 2.72
N LEU A 170 24.45 -5.75 3.93
CA LEU A 170 25.86 -5.83 4.34
C LEU A 170 26.53 -7.16 4.04
N ARG A 171 25.78 -8.20 3.62
CA ARG A 171 26.40 -9.49 3.25
C ARG A 171 27.16 -9.37 1.94
N SER A 172 28.10 -10.27 1.75
CA SER A 172 28.84 -10.42 0.49
C SER A 172 27.95 -10.90 -0.65
N GLU A 173 26.96 -11.77 -0.33
CA GLU A 173 26.10 -12.39 -1.32
C GLU A 173 24.66 -12.58 -0.80
N TYR A 174 23.68 -12.45 -1.73
CA TYR A 174 22.26 -12.69 -1.53
C TYR A 174 21.75 -13.60 -2.66
N TYR A 175 20.97 -14.61 -2.28
CA TYR A 175 20.53 -15.68 -3.18
C TYR A 175 19.02 -15.63 -3.43
N GLY A 176 18.57 -16.11 -4.59
CA GLY A 176 17.17 -16.36 -4.88
C GLY A 176 16.62 -17.54 -4.06
N TYR A 177 15.29 -17.61 -3.96
CA TYR A 177 14.64 -18.62 -3.12
C TYR A 177 14.90 -20.08 -3.60
N ARG A 178 14.96 -20.29 -4.92
CA ARG A 178 15.25 -21.63 -5.50
C ARG A 178 16.68 -22.06 -5.25
N GLU A 179 17.65 -21.14 -5.34
CA GLU A 179 19.05 -21.39 -5.02
C GLU A 179 19.20 -21.79 -3.55
N MET A 180 18.52 -21.09 -2.65
CA MET A 180 18.52 -21.44 -1.22
C MET A 180 17.90 -22.81 -0.95
N LEU A 181 16.77 -23.13 -1.60
CA LEU A 181 16.13 -24.46 -1.47
C LEU A 181 17.04 -25.57 -1.99
N ARG A 182 17.76 -25.34 -3.10
CA ARG A 182 18.73 -26.29 -3.64
C ARG A 182 19.87 -26.53 -2.65
N SER A 183 20.46 -25.44 -2.13
CA SER A 183 21.54 -25.53 -1.14
C SER A 183 21.10 -26.24 0.15
N LYS A 184 19.87 -26.03 0.61
CA LYS A 184 19.28 -26.77 1.74
C LYS A 184 19.13 -28.25 1.43
N LYS A 185 18.60 -28.60 0.24
CA LYS A 185 18.42 -30.00 -0.18
C LYS A 185 19.76 -30.76 -0.31
N GLU A 186 20.80 -30.06 -0.75
CA GLU A 186 22.15 -30.57 -0.87
C GLU A 186 22.91 -30.57 0.47
N GLN A 187 22.24 -30.28 1.59
CA GLN A 187 22.81 -30.23 2.95
C GLN A 187 24.01 -29.27 3.10
N ARG A 188 24.08 -28.26 2.26
CA ARG A 188 25.12 -27.19 2.34
C ARG A 188 24.78 -26.09 3.33
N LEU A 189 23.53 -26.04 3.81
CA LEU A 189 23.04 -25.04 4.74
C LEU A 189 22.38 -25.67 5.95
N GLU A 190 22.84 -25.29 7.11
CA GLU A 190 22.18 -25.59 8.38
C GLU A 190 20.83 -24.87 8.47
N PRO A 191 19.83 -25.40 9.25
CA PRO A 191 18.50 -24.83 9.37
C PRO A 191 18.49 -23.33 9.71
N ASP A 192 19.34 -22.90 10.65
CA ASP A 192 19.44 -21.51 11.07
C ASP A 192 20.03 -20.60 9.98
N GLN A 193 21.01 -21.11 9.23
CA GLN A 193 21.58 -20.41 8.08
C GLN A 193 20.54 -20.23 6.98
N PHE A 194 19.72 -21.26 6.71
CA PHE A 194 18.64 -21.17 5.74
C PHE A 194 17.57 -20.16 6.18
N ALA A 195 17.17 -20.17 7.45
CA ALA A 195 16.22 -19.20 7.99
C ALA A 195 16.74 -17.78 7.85
N GLN A 196 18.01 -17.54 8.17
CA GLN A 196 18.64 -16.24 8.05
C GLN A 196 18.75 -15.78 6.59
N GLN A 197 19.13 -16.65 5.66
CA GLN A 197 19.18 -16.30 4.23
C GLN A 197 17.80 -15.95 3.67
N ARG A 198 16.74 -16.65 4.12
CA ARG A 198 15.37 -16.26 3.75
C ARG A 198 15.01 -14.85 4.18
N LEU A 199 15.39 -14.48 5.40
CA LEU A 199 15.18 -13.13 5.90
C LEU A 199 15.94 -12.09 5.06
N ASP A 200 17.20 -12.36 4.77
CA ASP A 200 18.06 -11.48 3.99
C ASP A 200 17.49 -11.29 2.56
N THR A 201 17.04 -12.36 1.91
CA THR A 201 16.36 -12.27 0.61
C THR A 201 15.07 -11.45 0.70
N THR A 202 14.31 -11.62 1.78
CA THR A 202 13.10 -10.82 2.01
C THR A 202 13.45 -9.33 2.12
N PHE A 203 14.53 -8.95 2.78
CA PHE A 203 15.00 -7.57 2.84
C PHE A 203 15.39 -7.01 1.47
N VAL A 204 16.09 -7.81 0.65
CA VAL A 204 16.41 -7.40 -0.72
C VAL A 204 15.12 -7.15 -1.51
N ILE A 205 14.17 -8.08 -1.45
CA ILE A 205 12.88 -7.93 -2.16
C ILE A 205 12.13 -6.69 -1.66
N GLN A 206 12.08 -6.44 -0.35
CA GLN A 206 11.44 -5.25 0.20
C GLN A 206 12.09 -3.95 -0.30
N SER A 207 13.41 -3.88 -0.29
CA SER A 207 14.14 -2.69 -0.77
C SER A 207 13.91 -2.42 -2.25
N MET A 208 13.54 -3.45 -3.02
CA MET A 208 13.30 -3.38 -4.46
C MET A 208 11.82 -3.29 -4.85
N LEU A 209 10.90 -3.58 -3.91
CA LEU A 209 9.46 -3.59 -4.17
C LEU A 209 8.77 -2.33 -3.66
N PHE A 210 9.05 -1.92 -2.43
CA PHE A 210 8.33 -0.83 -1.79
C PHE A 210 8.85 0.55 -2.21
N GLY A 211 7.93 1.52 -2.21
CA GLY A 211 8.20 2.95 -2.33
C GLY A 211 7.49 3.72 -1.24
N ASP A 212 7.75 5.02 -1.17
CA ASP A 212 7.21 5.95 -0.18
C ASP A 212 6.24 6.93 -0.85
N GLY A 213 5.13 7.24 -0.18
CA GLY A 213 4.15 8.20 -0.66
C GLY A 213 2.92 8.29 0.23
N ALA A 214 2.17 9.36 0.06
CA ALA A 214 0.91 9.58 0.75
C ALA A 214 -0.18 10.01 -0.23
N VAL A 215 -1.42 9.67 0.10
CA VAL A 215 -2.62 10.11 -0.62
C VAL A 215 -3.67 10.57 0.38
N ALA A 216 -4.29 11.70 0.08
CA ALA A 216 -5.45 12.20 0.80
C ALA A 216 -6.67 12.18 -0.13
N LEU A 217 -7.78 11.65 0.38
CA LEU A 217 -9.09 11.68 -0.26
C LEU A 217 -10.00 12.58 0.57
N LEU A 218 -10.63 13.57 -0.05
CA LEU A 218 -11.68 14.36 0.55
C LEU A 218 -13.02 13.75 0.16
N VAL A 219 -13.82 13.40 1.14
CA VAL A 219 -15.12 12.75 0.94
C VAL A 219 -16.23 13.52 1.65
N GLY A 220 -17.43 13.49 1.06
CA GLY A 220 -18.59 14.20 1.56
C GLY A 220 -19.87 13.73 0.89
N ARG A 221 -20.93 14.52 1.02
CA ARG A 221 -22.22 14.30 0.35
C ARG A 221 -22.47 15.43 -0.63
N GLU A 222 -22.02 15.26 -1.87
CA GLU A 222 -22.22 16.23 -2.94
C GLU A 222 -22.65 15.50 -4.22
N GLU A 223 -23.74 15.95 -4.85
CA GLU A 223 -24.25 15.37 -6.10
C GLU A 223 -23.27 15.56 -7.27
N GLY A 224 -23.36 14.71 -8.29
CA GLY A 224 -22.53 14.80 -9.49
C GLY A 224 -21.05 14.43 -9.28
N LYS A 225 -20.75 13.71 -8.21
CA LYS A 225 -19.40 13.19 -7.90
C LYS A 225 -19.42 11.68 -7.79
N PRO A 226 -18.28 10.99 -8.06
CA PRO A 226 -18.18 9.55 -7.91
C PRO A 226 -18.58 9.09 -6.50
N THR A 227 -19.46 8.09 -6.41
CA THR A 227 -20.09 7.64 -5.17
C THR A 227 -19.51 6.29 -4.75
N PHE A 228 -19.08 6.16 -3.50
CA PHE A 228 -18.73 4.88 -2.91
C PHE A 228 -19.99 4.05 -2.64
N GLY A 229 -20.07 2.88 -3.27
CA GLY A 229 -21.11 1.88 -3.08
C GLY A 229 -20.80 0.89 -1.97
N PRO A 230 -21.32 -0.36 -2.08
CA PRO A 230 -21.06 -1.40 -1.09
C PRO A 230 -19.57 -1.77 -1.01
N ILE A 231 -19.17 -2.14 0.21
CA ILE A 231 -17.81 -2.58 0.56
C ILE A 231 -17.92 -3.97 1.19
N SER A 232 -16.98 -4.85 0.87
CA SER A 232 -16.84 -6.17 1.45
C SER A 232 -15.46 -6.35 2.07
N HIS A 233 -15.39 -7.03 3.21
CA HIS A 233 -14.16 -7.36 3.91
C HIS A 233 -14.03 -8.86 4.11
N LEU A 234 -12.77 -9.33 4.14
CA LEU A 234 -12.41 -10.70 4.50
C LEU A 234 -11.15 -10.64 5.37
N THR A 235 -11.17 -11.30 6.52
CA THR A 235 -10.03 -11.31 7.46
C THR A 235 -9.82 -12.72 7.97
N ASN A 236 -8.60 -13.25 7.84
CA ASN A 236 -8.19 -14.58 8.32
C ASN A 236 -9.18 -15.69 7.91
N ASP A 237 -9.41 -15.80 6.60
CA ASP A 237 -10.27 -16.82 5.98
C ASP A 237 -9.91 -18.25 6.44
N GLU A 238 -8.61 -18.49 6.62
CA GLU A 238 -8.06 -19.70 7.24
C GLU A 238 -7.32 -19.34 8.54
N PRO A 239 -7.36 -20.19 9.58
CA PRO A 239 -6.76 -19.88 10.89
C PRO A 239 -5.28 -19.52 10.86
N ASN A 240 -4.52 -20.04 9.90
CA ASN A 240 -3.08 -19.79 9.77
C ASN A 240 -2.74 -18.58 8.88
N ASP A 241 -3.72 -17.95 8.26
CA ASP A 241 -3.49 -16.85 7.33
C ASP A 241 -2.94 -15.59 8.03
N VAL A 242 -3.19 -15.46 9.33
CA VAL A 242 -2.58 -14.40 10.16
C VAL A 242 -1.04 -14.39 10.08
N ASN A 243 -0.42 -15.54 9.78
CA ASN A 243 1.03 -15.71 9.70
C ASN A 243 1.59 -15.59 8.27
N LEU A 244 0.75 -15.33 7.26
CA LEU A 244 1.18 -15.26 5.86
C LEU A 244 2.17 -14.14 5.61
N LEU A 245 1.89 -12.97 6.20
CA LEU A 245 2.72 -11.79 6.11
C LEU A 245 2.64 -11.05 7.44
N THR A 246 3.77 -10.96 8.13
CA THR A 246 3.87 -10.30 9.43
C THR A 246 5.02 -9.32 9.44
N MET A 247 4.86 -8.21 10.15
CA MET A 247 5.95 -7.31 10.48
C MET A 247 6.13 -7.32 11.99
N VAL A 248 7.23 -7.90 12.44
CA VAL A 248 7.53 -7.99 13.86
C VAL A 248 8.43 -6.83 14.26
N ALA A 249 7.98 -6.08 15.27
CA ALA A 249 8.76 -5.02 15.89
C ALA A 249 9.07 -5.40 17.34
N ASN A 250 10.32 -5.56 17.61
CA ASN A 250 10.97 -5.34 18.88
C ASN A 250 10.80 -6.31 20.06
N SER A 251 9.66 -6.41 20.72
CA SER A 251 9.72 -6.84 22.12
C SER A 251 9.47 -8.33 22.37
N SER A 252 8.84 -9.01 21.42
CA SER A 252 8.42 -10.40 21.63
C SER A 252 9.19 -11.44 20.80
N HIS A 253 10.08 -10.99 19.92
CA HIS A 253 10.85 -11.89 19.08
C HIS A 253 12.34 -11.92 19.48
N PRO A 254 12.87 -13.07 19.93
CA PRO A 254 14.22 -13.15 20.52
C PRO A 254 15.36 -12.85 19.53
N PHE A 255 15.11 -12.94 18.23
CA PHE A 255 16.13 -12.74 17.18
C PHE A 255 16.16 -11.33 16.59
N LEU A 256 15.19 -10.47 16.91
CA LEU A 256 15.11 -9.12 16.35
C LEU A 256 15.76 -8.11 17.31
N ARG A 257 16.98 -7.74 17.03
CA ARG A 257 17.71 -6.70 17.75
C ARG A 257 17.18 -5.30 17.41
N GLY A 258 15.92 -5.01 17.81
CA GLY A 258 15.36 -3.66 17.74
C GLY A 258 15.02 -3.11 16.35
N ARG A 259 14.91 -3.95 15.31
CA ARG A 259 14.52 -3.53 13.96
C ARG A 259 13.23 -4.21 13.53
N PRO A 260 12.27 -3.48 12.94
CA PRO A 260 11.10 -4.09 12.31
C PRO A 260 11.53 -5.05 11.20
N GLN A 261 10.94 -6.22 11.18
CA GLN A 261 11.28 -7.25 10.19
C GLN A 261 10.02 -7.88 9.61
N TYR A 262 9.95 -7.94 8.27
CA TYR A 262 8.90 -8.62 7.57
C TYR A 262 9.22 -10.11 7.43
N PHE A 263 8.21 -10.93 7.69
CA PHE A 263 8.21 -12.35 7.39
C PHE A 263 7.13 -12.62 6.35
N MET A 264 7.49 -13.25 5.25
CA MET A 264 6.59 -13.57 4.16
C MET A 264 6.62 -15.06 3.87
N GLN A 265 5.44 -15.68 3.84
CA GLN A 265 5.29 -17.07 3.45
C GLN A 265 5.28 -17.20 1.91
N PRO A 266 5.77 -18.32 1.35
CA PRO A 266 5.85 -18.53 -0.10
C PRO A 266 4.49 -18.50 -0.81
N ASN A 267 3.40 -18.82 -0.12
CA ASN A 267 2.04 -18.86 -0.64
C ASN A 267 1.30 -17.52 -0.60
N VAL A 268 1.93 -16.45 -0.10
CA VAL A 268 1.34 -15.09 -0.09
C VAL A 268 0.76 -14.67 -1.44
N PRO A 269 1.43 -14.88 -2.60
CA PRO A 269 0.84 -14.48 -3.88
C PRO A 269 -0.48 -15.20 -4.19
N ALA A 270 -0.57 -16.51 -3.95
CA ALA A 270 -1.78 -17.28 -4.21
C ALA A 270 -2.92 -16.93 -3.23
N ARG A 271 -2.60 -16.79 -1.94
CA ARG A 271 -3.59 -16.40 -0.93
C ARG A 271 -4.05 -14.96 -1.13
N GLY A 272 -3.15 -14.03 -1.44
CA GLY A 272 -3.50 -12.65 -1.77
C GLY A 272 -4.47 -12.53 -2.94
N ALA A 273 -4.26 -13.30 -4.01
CA ALA A 273 -5.19 -13.36 -5.12
C ALA A 273 -6.56 -13.94 -4.69
N HIS A 274 -6.57 -15.03 -3.90
CA HIS A 274 -7.81 -15.60 -3.37
C HIS A 274 -8.61 -14.57 -2.56
N TYR A 275 -7.99 -13.87 -1.61
CA TYR A 275 -8.66 -12.85 -0.80
C TYR A 275 -9.23 -11.72 -1.64
N ALA A 276 -8.44 -11.20 -2.59
CA ALA A 276 -8.87 -10.15 -3.50
C ALA A 276 -10.10 -10.58 -4.31
N VAL A 277 -10.04 -11.75 -4.92
CA VAL A 277 -11.12 -12.28 -5.78
C VAL A 277 -12.37 -12.57 -4.97
N THR A 278 -12.25 -13.14 -3.77
CA THR A 278 -13.40 -13.41 -2.89
C THR A 278 -14.11 -12.11 -2.51
N THR A 279 -13.37 -11.08 -2.09
CA THR A 279 -13.99 -9.80 -1.74
C THR A 279 -14.60 -9.07 -2.93
N VAL A 280 -14.00 -9.14 -4.11
CA VAL A 280 -14.58 -8.60 -5.36
C VAL A 280 -15.90 -9.32 -5.70
N LYS A 281 -15.93 -10.65 -5.65
CA LYS A 281 -17.15 -11.42 -5.89
C LYS A 281 -18.28 -11.06 -4.91
N ASN A 282 -17.93 -10.89 -3.62
CA ASN A 282 -18.89 -10.47 -2.62
C ASN A 282 -19.50 -9.09 -2.91
N VAL A 283 -18.68 -8.13 -3.39
CA VAL A 283 -19.18 -6.80 -3.78
C VAL A 283 -20.10 -6.89 -5.01
N LEU A 284 -19.73 -7.68 -6.02
CA LEU A 284 -20.57 -7.88 -7.21
C LEU A 284 -21.92 -8.55 -6.89
N GLN A 285 -21.94 -9.44 -5.88
CA GLN A 285 -23.15 -10.13 -5.42
C GLN A 285 -23.96 -9.32 -4.39
N HIS A 286 -23.46 -8.16 -3.95
CA HIS A 286 -24.17 -7.35 -2.96
C HIS A 286 -25.48 -6.79 -3.56
N PRO A 287 -26.61 -6.82 -2.83
CA PRO A 287 -27.92 -6.34 -3.35
C PRO A 287 -27.89 -4.90 -3.88
N ASP A 288 -27.09 -4.04 -3.24
CA ASP A 288 -26.94 -2.63 -3.63
C ASP A 288 -25.80 -2.40 -4.62
N SER A 289 -25.19 -3.44 -5.19
CA SER A 289 -24.16 -3.28 -6.21
C SER A 289 -24.78 -2.77 -7.53
N PRO A 290 -24.21 -1.73 -8.14
CA PRO A 290 -24.70 -1.25 -9.43
C PRO A 290 -24.42 -2.20 -10.60
N VAL A 291 -23.55 -3.18 -10.40
CA VAL A 291 -23.17 -4.20 -11.38
C VAL A 291 -23.04 -5.57 -10.72
N SER A 292 -23.32 -6.62 -11.47
CA SER A 292 -23.25 -8.02 -11.00
C SER A 292 -22.12 -8.84 -11.64
N ASP A 293 -21.40 -8.26 -12.61
CA ASP A 293 -20.38 -8.95 -13.39
C ASP A 293 -19.19 -8.02 -13.68
N MET A 294 -17.98 -8.58 -13.77
CA MET A 294 -16.75 -7.86 -14.16
C MET A 294 -16.80 -7.29 -15.58
N ALA A 295 -17.64 -7.84 -16.47
CA ALA A 295 -17.84 -7.28 -17.81
C ALA A 295 -18.44 -5.87 -17.78
N GLN A 296 -19.29 -5.59 -16.77
CA GLN A 296 -19.96 -4.29 -16.56
C GLN A 296 -19.08 -3.26 -15.85
N VAL A 297 -17.90 -3.67 -15.36
CA VAL A 297 -16.94 -2.80 -14.65
C VAL A 297 -16.03 -2.12 -15.67
N ASP A 298 -15.85 -0.81 -15.56
CA ASP A 298 -14.96 -0.05 -16.44
C ASP A 298 -13.50 -0.12 -15.99
N ASP A 299 -13.25 -0.03 -14.67
CA ASP A 299 -11.91 -0.08 -14.08
C ASP A 299 -11.86 -1.03 -12.88
N CYS A 300 -10.72 -1.69 -12.70
CA CYS A 300 -10.43 -2.54 -11.56
C CYS A 300 -9.08 -2.12 -10.97
N LEU A 301 -9.12 -1.38 -9.86
CA LEU A 301 -7.95 -0.84 -9.16
C LEU A 301 -7.50 -1.83 -8.10
N ILE A 302 -6.46 -2.61 -8.43
CA ILE A 302 -5.95 -3.70 -7.62
C ILE A 302 -4.68 -3.24 -6.90
N HIS A 303 -4.58 -3.46 -5.60
CA HIS A 303 -3.38 -3.17 -4.80
C HIS A 303 -2.11 -3.73 -5.42
N THR A 304 -1.04 -2.94 -5.41
CA THR A 304 0.26 -3.20 -6.05
C THR A 304 1.16 -4.17 -5.26
N GLY A 305 0.63 -5.33 -4.86
CA GLY A 305 1.40 -6.32 -4.09
C GLY A 305 2.69 -6.79 -4.77
N SER A 306 2.64 -7.09 -6.06
CA SER A 306 3.71 -7.27 -7.04
C SER A 306 3.07 -7.64 -8.38
N LYS A 307 3.82 -7.59 -9.48
CA LYS A 307 3.31 -8.01 -10.80
C LYS A 307 2.71 -9.42 -10.77
N LYS A 308 3.39 -10.37 -10.13
CA LYS A 308 2.90 -11.76 -10.01
C LYS A 308 1.54 -11.85 -9.29
N ILE A 309 1.32 -11.02 -8.28
CA ILE A 309 0.04 -11.00 -7.56
C ILE A 309 -1.04 -10.36 -8.44
N LEU A 310 -0.75 -9.24 -9.10
CA LEU A 310 -1.66 -8.60 -10.04
C LEU A 310 -2.08 -9.58 -11.15
N ASP A 311 -1.12 -10.25 -11.79
CA ASP A 311 -1.37 -11.26 -12.83
C ASP A 311 -2.27 -12.38 -12.30
N GLY A 312 -2.06 -12.81 -11.04
CA GLY A 312 -2.86 -13.84 -10.39
C GLY A 312 -4.30 -13.41 -10.12
N VAL A 313 -4.53 -12.17 -9.68
CA VAL A 313 -5.87 -11.61 -9.49
C VAL A 313 -6.58 -11.45 -10.84
N CYS A 314 -5.90 -10.89 -11.84
CA CYS A 314 -6.43 -10.75 -13.19
C CYS A 314 -6.87 -12.09 -13.76
N SER A 315 -6.02 -13.12 -13.68
CA SER A 315 -6.33 -14.46 -14.17
C SER A 315 -7.57 -15.07 -13.50
N GLN A 316 -7.77 -14.86 -12.20
CA GLN A 316 -8.94 -15.41 -11.48
C GLN A 316 -10.24 -14.59 -11.68
N LEU A 317 -10.13 -13.36 -12.16
CA LEU A 317 -11.26 -12.49 -12.52
C LEU A 317 -11.53 -12.46 -14.04
N ASP A 318 -10.88 -13.32 -14.82
CA ASP A 318 -10.96 -13.36 -16.29
C ASP A 318 -10.61 -12.01 -16.95
N LEU A 319 -9.68 -11.26 -16.34
CA LEU A 319 -9.18 -10.00 -16.85
C LEU A 319 -7.86 -10.20 -17.58
N ARG A 320 -7.74 -9.60 -18.76
CA ARG A 320 -6.46 -9.54 -19.47
C ARG A 320 -5.54 -8.54 -18.76
N THR A 321 -4.27 -8.89 -18.57
CA THR A 321 -3.27 -8.02 -17.91
C THR A 321 -2.90 -6.77 -18.70
N ASP A 322 -3.16 -6.78 -20.03
CA ASP A 322 -3.01 -5.65 -20.96
C ASP A 322 -4.31 -4.84 -21.14
N SER A 323 -5.38 -5.19 -20.43
CA SER A 323 -6.66 -4.47 -20.48
C SER A 323 -6.54 -3.06 -19.87
N SER A 324 -7.23 -2.09 -20.47
CA SER A 324 -7.39 -0.75 -19.90
C SER A 324 -7.97 -0.77 -18.51
N LYS A 325 -8.84 -1.74 -18.18
CA LYS A 325 -9.49 -1.89 -16.86
C LYS A 325 -8.50 -2.01 -15.69
N VAL A 326 -7.34 -2.60 -15.92
CA VAL A 326 -6.31 -2.82 -14.87
C VAL A 326 -5.05 -1.96 -15.05
N HIS A 327 -5.05 -1.10 -16.08
CA HIS A 327 -3.89 -0.27 -16.43
C HIS A 327 -3.38 0.57 -15.24
N GLY A 328 -4.29 1.18 -14.47
CA GLY A 328 -3.94 1.99 -13.30
C GLY A 328 -3.13 1.21 -12.26
N SER A 329 -3.44 -0.07 -12.04
CA SER A 329 -2.73 -0.93 -11.08
C SER A 329 -1.29 -1.20 -11.51
N TYR A 330 -1.08 -1.57 -12.78
CA TYR A 330 0.26 -1.81 -13.32
C TYR A 330 1.08 -0.52 -13.41
N LYS A 331 0.47 0.60 -13.84
CA LYS A 331 1.11 1.92 -13.90
C LYS A 331 1.63 2.36 -12.53
N VAL A 332 0.80 2.29 -11.48
CA VAL A 332 1.21 2.65 -10.12
C VAL A 332 2.32 1.74 -9.62
N LEU A 333 2.23 0.41 -9.86
CA LEU A 333 3.32 -0.51 -9.50
C LEU A 333 4.64 -0.16 -10.20
N GLN A 334 4.60 0.12 -11.51
CA GLN A 334 5.80 0.46 -12.30
C GLN A 334 6.46 1.75 -11.82
N GLN A 335 5.66 2.79 -11.60
CA GLN A 335 6.15 4.15 -11.36
C GLN A 335 6.45 4.45 -9.89
N TYR A 336 5.78 3.79 -8.96
CA TYR A 336 5.88 4.10 -7.53
C TYR A 336 6.28 2.89 -6.68
N GLY A 337 6.24 1.68 -7.24
CA GLY A 337 6.37 0.44 -6.48
C GLY A 337 5.12 0.12 -5.66
N ASN A 338 5.29 -0.72 -4.65
CA ASN A 338 4.24 -1.01 -3.69
C ASN A 338 4.20 0.09 -2.61
N LEU A 339 3.18 0.93 -2.65
CA LEU A 339 2.95 2.00 -1.68
C LEU A 339 2.11 1.54 -0.48
N SER A 340 2.04 0.22 -0.24
CA SER A 340 1.27 -0.35 0.87
C SER A 340 -0.19 0.14 0.88
N SER A 341 -0.67 0.74 1.98
CA SER A 341 -2.04 1.23 2.12
C SER A 341 -2.40 2.37 1.14
N ALA A 342 -1.41 3.11 0.65
CA ALA A 342 -1.64 4.24 -0.26
C ALA A 342 -1.84 3.82 -1.74
N SER A 343 -1.50 2.58 -2.14
CA SER A 343 -1.47 2.16 -3.55
C SER A 343 -2.78 2.43 -4.29
N THR A 344 -3.91 1.96 -3.76
CA THR A 344 -5.22 2.13 -4.42
C THR A 344 -5.71 3.58 -4.39
N GLY A 345 -5.32 4.34 -3.38
CA GLY A 345 -5.57 5.77 -3.30
C GLY A 345 -4.80 6.56 -4.37
N PHE A 346 -3.55 6.18 -4.69
CA PHE A 346 -2.80 6.75 -5.82
C PHE A 346 -3.50 6.51 -7.15
N MET A 347 -4.02 5.30 -7.37
CA MET A 347 -4.79 4.99 -8.58
C MET A 347 -6.04 5.87 -8.70
N LEU A 348 -6.73 6.13 -7.57
CA LEU A 348 -7.88 7.02 -7.53
C LEU A 348 -7.50 8.46 -7.85
N ALA A 349 -6.39 8.96 -7.29
CA ALA A 349 -5.92 10.33 -7.51
C ALA A 349 -5.40 10.54 -8.94
N GLU A 350 -4.79 9.52 -9.57
CA GLU A 350 -4.28 9.59 -10.93
C GLU A 350 -5.35 9.33 -12.02
N LYS A 351 -6.58 8.97 -11.61
CA LYS A 351 -7.64 8.67 -12.55
C LYS A 351 -8.17 9.93 -13.23
N ASN A 352 -7.93 10.04 -14.52
CA ASN A 352 -8.43 11.10 -15.37
C ASN A 352 -9.85 10.79 -15.89
N GLY A 353 -10.84 11.35 -15.23
CA GLY A 353 -12.25 11.15 -15.59
C GLY A 353 -12.84 9.84 -15.03
N TRP A 354 -14.14 9.87 -14.83
CA TRP A 354 -14.95 8.74 -14.36
C TRP A 354 -15.95 8.40 -15.43
N THR A 355 -15.89 7.18 -15.95
CA THR A 355 -16.73 6.75 -17.07
C THR A 355 -17.82 5.76 -16.64
N GLY A 356 -17.64 5.10 -15.50
CA GLY A 356 -18.60 4.13 -15.00
C GLY A 356 -18.08 3.38 -13.76
N PRO A 357 -18.66 2.20 -13.49
CA PRO A 357 -18.37 1.44 -12.29
C PRO A 357 -16.88 1.05 -12.18
N THR A 358 -16.29 1.35 -11.04
CA THR A 358 -14.89 1.08 -10.73
C THR A 358 -14.78 0.20 -9.49
N ILE A 359 -14.18 -0.98 -9.60
CA ILE A 359 -13.84 -1.83 -8.46
C ILE A 359 -12.50 -1.36 -7.86
N ILE A 360 -12.45 -1.28 -6.54
CA ILE A 360 -11.24 -1.01 -5.76
C ILE A 360 -11.00 -2.20 -4.86
N VAL A 361 -9.80 -2.78 -4.87
CA VAL A 361 -9.47 -3.90 -3.99
C VAL A 361 -8.07 -3.76 -3.39
N GLY A 362 -8.01 -3.79 -2.06
CA GLY A 362 -6.77 -3.82 -1.27
C GLY A 362 -6.69 -5.12 -0.47
N PHE A 363 -5.49 -5.66 -0.30
CA PHE A 363 -5.25 -6.87 0.49
C PHE A 363 -3.81 -6.88 1.01
N GLY A 364 -3.58 -7.56 2.12
CA GLY A 364 -2.25 -7.66 2.71
C GLY A 364 -2.24 -8.18 4.14
N VAL A 365 -1.31 -7.66 4.92
CA VAL A 365 -1.09 -8.07 6.32
C VAL A 365 -2.40 -8.19 7.09
N GLY A 366 -2.50 -9.26 7.89
CA GLY A 366 -3.66 -9.47 8.71
C GLY A 366 -4.14 -10.93 8.77
N PHE A 367 -4.23 -11.84 7.79
CA PHE A 367 -4.28 -11.46 6.38
C PHE A 367 -5.67 -10.94 6.08
N THR A 368 -5.77 -9.85 5.34
CA THR A 368 -7.05 -9.18 5.15
C THR A 368 -7.17 -8.63 3.74
N ALA A 369 -8.39 -8.58 3.23
CA ALA A 369 -8.74 -7.87 2.02
C ALA A 369 -9.99 -7.01 2.23
N SER A 370 -10.10 -5.98 1.42
CA SER A 370 -11.30 -5.16 1.29
C SER A 370 -11.52 -4.85 -0.18
N ALA A 371 -12.73 -5.06 -0.68
CA ALA A 371 -13.14 -4.60 -2.00
C ALA A 371 -14.35 -3.67 -1.87
N GLY A 372 -14.45 -2.72 -2.77
CA GLY A 372 -15.57 -1.80 -2.87
C GLY A 372 -15.80 -1.38 -4.31
N ILE A 373 -16.95 -0.82 -4.58
CA ILE A 373 -17.29 -0.29 -5.89
C ILE A 373 -17.54 1.21 -5.79
N MET A 374 -17.06 1.94 -6.77
CA MET A 374 -17.45 3.34 -6.98
C MET A 374 -18.25 3.44 -8.26
N ASN A 375 -19.28 4.28 -8.26
CA ASN A 375 -20.09 4.57 -9.44
C ASN A 375 -20.12 6.07 -9.70
N TYR A 376 -20.19 6.45 -10.98
CA TYR A 376 -20.40 7.81 -11.43
C TYR A 376 -21.70 7.83 -12.25
N ASN A 377 -22.71 8.48 -11.68
CA ASN A 377 -24.04 8.63 -12.32
C ASN A 377 -24.15 9.97 -13.02
#